data_2d92d9629a303b2e94bafa996f151f62
#
_entry.id   2d92d9629a303b2e94bafa996f151f62
#
_cell.length_a   1.000
_cell.length_b   1.000
_cell.length_c   1.000
_cell.angle_alpha   90.00
_cell.angle_beta   90.00
_cell.angle_gamma   90.00
#
_symmetry.space_group_name_H-M   'P 1'
#
loop_
_entity.id
_entity.type
_entity.pdbx_description
1 polymer ?
#
loop_
_entity_poly.entity_id
_entity_poly.type
_entity_poly.pdbx_seq_one_letter_code
_entity_poly.pdbx_strand_id
1 'polypeptide(L)'
;QDGQEVDGPVHLGQQGAAFTAVDPCEAREEEALQVNGAAVGTLAESCNRHGVLLIHVSTDYVFDGTSPRPYLETDLVAPMGVYGHSKWEGEEAVRKRLHHHLIIRVSWVFGVHGNNFVKTMLRLAREREALEVVADQRGGPTYAGHIAALILHLYGRTLEQGSTGWGTYHFCGSPVTSWHAFAEA
;
A
#
# COMPACT_ATOMS: atom_id res chain seq x y z
N GLN A 1 20.65 3.48 22.38
CA GLN A 1 20.29 2.57 23.49
C GLN A 1 19.30 3.29 24.35
N ASP A 2 18.02 3.11 24.14
CA ASP A 2 16.98 3.21 25.17
C ASP A 2 15.71 2.63 24.54
N GLY A 3 15.56 1.31 24.71
CA GLY A 3 14.30 0.63 24.45
C GLY A 3 13.31 1.11 25.52
N GLN A 4 12.51 2.10 25.21
CA GLN A 4 11.31 2.35 25.98
C GLN A 4 10.35 1.19 25.74
N GLU A 5 10.28 0.27 26.71
CA GLU A 5 9.15 -0.65 26.83
C GLU A 5 7.88 0.21 26.93
N VAL A 6 6.98 0.02 25.99
CA VAL A 6 5.65 0.63 26.01
C VAL A 6 4.83 -0.15 27.02
N ASP A 7 4.88 0.29 28.28
CA ASP A 7 4.12 -0.32 29.39
C ASP A 7 2.71 0.26 29.38
N GLY A 8 1.83 -0.36 28.53
CA GLY A 8 0.44 0.06 28.38
C GLY A 8 -0.27 -0.66 27.22
N PRO A 9 -1.59 -0.53 27.09
CA PRO A 9 -2.31 -1.13 25.97
C PRO A 9 -1.80 -0.56 24.64
N VAL A 10 -1.32 -1.43 23.77
CA VAL A 10 -0.91 -1.05 22.41
C VAL A 10 -2.14 -0.64 21.62
N HIS A 11 -2.24 0.61 21.24
CA HIS A 11 -3.27 1.13 20.36
C HIS A 11 -2.84 1.02 18.91
N LEU A 12 -3.78 0.64 18.03
CA LEU A 12 -3.55 0.52 16.59
C LEU A 12 -4.16 1.73 15.85
N GLY A 13 -3.32 2.46 15.11
CA GLY A 13 -3.75 3.32 14.02
C GLY A 13 -3.60 2.59 12.68
N GLN A 14 -4.68 2.44 11.92
CA GLN A 14 -4.64 1.91 10.55
C GLN A 14 -4.98 3.04 9.59
N GLN A 15 -4.09 3.31 8.64
CA GLN A 15 -4.27 4.35 7.62
C GLN A 15 -4.41 3.69 6.24
N GLY A 16 -5.65 3.64 5.76
CA GLY A 16 -6.00 3.18 4.41
C GLY A 16 -6.65 4.26 3.56
N ALA A 17 -6.90 5.46 4.11
CA ALA A 17 -7.41 6.57 3.33
C ALA A 17 -6.30 7.12 2.42
N ALA A 18 -6.58 7.21 1.12
CA ALA A 18 -5.62 7.71 0.13
C ALA A 18 -6.35 8.23 -1.11
N PHE A 19 -5.72 9.13 -1.82
CA PHE A 19 -6.12 9.50 -3.16
C PHE A 19 -5.49 8.46 -4.12
N THR A 20 -6.28 7.43 -4.49
CA THR A 20 -5.80 6.23 -5.21
C THR A 20 -6.11 6.21 -6.69
N ALA A 21 -6.79 7.22 -7.22
CA ALA A 21 -7.08 7.34 -8.63
C ALA A 21 -5.80 7.79 -9.38
N VAL A 22 -5.06 6.85 -9.97
CA VAL A 22 -3.73 7.06 -10.55
C VAL A 22 -3.75 8.19 -11.58
N ASP A 23 -4.58 8.07 -12.65
CA ASP A 23 -4.66 9.08 -13.69
C ASP A 23 -5.16 10.46 -13.18
N PRO A 24 -6.21 10.55 -12.34
CA PRO A 24 -6.59 11.82 -11.71
C PRO A 24 -5.53 12.46 -10.82
N CYS A 25 -4.59 11.71 -10.24
CA CYS A 25 -3.47 12.27 -9.49
C CYS A 25 -2.59 13.16 -10.36
N GLU A 26 -2.37 12.80 -11.63
CA GLU A 26 -1.54 13.59 -12.57
C GLU A 26 -2.12 15.00 -12.79
N ALA A 27 -3.45 15.15 -12.76
CA ALA A 27 -4.12 16.44 -12.90
C ALA A 27 -4.33 17.18 -11.57
N ARG A 28 -4.10 16.52 -10.41
CA ARG A 28 -4.41 17.02 -9.07
C ARG A 28 -3.23 16.73 -8.12
N GLU A 29 -2.02 17.05 -8.56
CA GLU A 29 -0.77 16.74 -7.84
C GLU A 29 -0.75 17.29 -6.41
N GLU A 30 -1.12 18.56 -6.24
CA GLU A 30 -1.12 19.22 -4.91
C GLU A 30 -2.04 18.46 -3.93
N GLU A 31 -3.22 18.06 -4.38
CA GLU A 31 -4.15 17.29 -3.55
C GLU A 31 -3.61 15.89 -3.25
N ALA A 32 -3.00 15.22 -4.22
CA ALA A 32 -2.37 13.92 -4.01
C ALA A 32 -1.25 14.00 -2.95
N LEU A 33 -0.37 14.99 -3.05
CA LEU A 33 0.68 15.25 -2.06
C LEU A 33 0.12 15.62 -0.68
N GLN A 34 -0.95 16.41 -0.64
CA GLN A 34 -1.60 16.77 0.62
C GLN A 34 -2.21 15.54 1.32
N VAL A 35 -2.95 14.70 0.60
CA VAL A 35 -3.66 13.54 1.16
C VAL A 35 -2.70 12.38 1.44
N ASN A 36 -1.86 12.02 0.46
CA ASN A 36 -1.02 10.83 0.55
C ASN A 36 0.31 11.08 1.26
N GLY A 37 0.78 12.33 1.32
CA GLY A 37 2.03 12.74 1.94
C GLY A 37 1.82 13.49 3.26
N ALA A 38 1.40 14.76 3.19
CA ALA A 38 1.36 15.66 4.34
C ALA A 38 0.40 15.19 5.45
N ALA A 39 -0.81 14.76 5.08
CA ALA A 39 -1.79 14.25 6.05
C ALA A 39 -1.31 12.96 6.75
N VAL A 40 -0.62 12.09 6.01
CA VAL A 40 0.01 10.88 6.59
C VAL A 40 1.10 11.26 7.59
N GLY A 41 1.91 12.28 7.28
CA GLY A 41 2.90 12.80 8.21
C GLY A 41 2.29 13.36 9.50
N THR A 42 1.18 14.09 9.40
CA THR A 42 0.44 14.60 10.56
C THR A 42 -0.11 13.46 11.42
N LEU A 43 -0.64 12.40 10.78
CA LEU A 43 -1.11 11.21 11.47
C LEU A 43 0.03 10.49 12.19
N ALA A 44 1.17 10.28 11.52
CA ALA A 44 2.35 9.64 12.12
C ALA A 44 2.86 10.41 13.34
N GLU A 45 2.90 11.74 13.28
CA GLU A 45 3.25 12.58 14.40
C GLU A 45 2.26 12.45 15.57
N SER A 46 0.95 12.38 15.27
CA SER A 46 -0.07 12.14 16.29
C SER A 46 0.10 10.76 16.93
N CYS A 47 0.33 9.72 16.13
CA CYS A 47 0.61 8.37 16.62
C CYS A 47 1.83 8.36 17.56
N ASN A 48 2.90 9.04 17.16
CA ASN A 48 4.11 9.14 17.97
C ASN A 48 3.85 9.81 19.34
N ARG A 49 3.11 10.91 19.35
CA ARG A 49 2.75 11.62 20.59
C ARG A 49 1.91 10.78 21.56
N HIS A 50 1.12 9.86 21.03
CA HIS A 50 0.18 9.05 21.82
C HIS A 50 0.65 7.60 22.02
N GLY A 51 1.86 7.23 21.59
CA GLY A 51 2.37 5.87 21.71
C GLY A 51 1.56 4.84 20.89
N VAL A 52 1.00 5.25 19.75
CA VAL A 52 0.15 4.41 18.90
C VAL A 52 0.98 3.80 17.76
N LEU A 53 0.89 2.49 17.57
CA LEU A 53 1.40 1.81 16.37
C LEU A 53 0.64 2.29 15.13
N LEU A 54 1.34 2.61 14.05
CA LEU A 54 0.75 2.92 12.76
C LEU A 54 1.04 1.81 11.74
N ILE A 55 0.00 1.25 11.14
CA ILE A 55 0.10 0.42 9.94
C ILE A 55 -0.36 1.27 8.74
N HIS A 56 0.59 1.60 7.86
CA HIS A 56 0.36 2.41 6.66
C HIS A 56 0.36 1.54 5.41
N VAL A 57 -0.75 1.53 4.67
CA VAL A 57 -0.85 0.81 3.39
C VAL A 57 -0.29 1.70 2.27
N SER A 58 0.75 1.22 1.60
CA SER A 58 1.40 1.86 0.46
C SER A 58 1.22 1.03 -0.82
N THR A 59 2.02 1.28 -1.85
CA THR A 59 1.86 0.77 -3.20
C THR A 59 3.18 0.36 -3.83
N ASP A 60 3.12 -0.54 -4.80
CA ASP A 60 4.21 -0.89 -5.72
C ASP A 60 4.57 0.23 -6.71
N TYR A 61 3.67 1.20 -6.94
CA TYR A 61 3.92 2.39 -7.78
C TYR A 61 5.05 3.30 -7.28
N VAL A 62 5.62 3.02 -6.10
CA VAL A 62 6.86 3.67 -5.65
C VAL A 62 8.08 3.26 -6.46
N PHE A 63 7.99 2.19 -7.26
CA PHE A 63 9.05 1.72 -8.15
C PHE A 63 8.79 2.11 -9.61
N ASP A 64 9.83 2.08 -10.43
CA ASP A 64 9.78 2.41 -11.87
C ASP A 64 9.24 1.28 -12.77
N GLY A 65 9.09 0.06 -12.23
CA GLY A 65 8.58 -1.09 -12.98
C GLY A 65 9.56 -1.71 -13.98
N THR A 66 10.84 -1.30 -13.99
CA THR A 66 11.83 -1.74 -15.00
C THR A 66 12.59 -3.00 -14.59
N SER A 67 12.45 -3.45 -13.35
CA SER A 67 13.19 -4.62 -12.85
C SER A 67 12.73 -5.92 -13.51
N PRO A 68 13.66 -6.76 -13.99
CA PRO A 68 13.35 -8.10 -14.52
C PRO A 68 12.99 -9.12 -13.43
N ARG A 69 13.17 -8.77 -12.15
CA ARG A 69 12.84 -9.59 -10.96
C ARG A 69 11.83 -8.85 -10.07
N PRO A 70 11.17 -9.55 -9.16
CA PRO A 70 10.38 -8.88 -8.12
C PRO A 70 11.25 -7.89 -7.32
N TYR A 71 10.68 -6.72 -7.02
CA TYR A 71 11.34 -5.73 -6.16
C TYR A 71 11.39 -6.22 -4.71
N LEU A 72 12.49 -5.89 -4.05
CA LEU A 72 12.68 -6.07 -2.61
C LEU A 72 12.38 -4.75 -1.88
N GLU A 73 12.11 -4.83 -0.60
CA GLU A 73 11.86 -3.66 0.25
C GLU A 73 13.04 -2.68 0.31
N THR A 74 14.26 -3.20 0.06
CA THR A 74 15.52 -2.47 0.05
C THR A 74 15.91 -1.90 -1.30
N ASP A 75 15.17 -2.20 -2.36
CA ASP A 75 15.44 -1.66 -3.69
C ASP A 75 15.18 -0.15 -3.74
N LEU A 76 15.90 0.54 -4.61
CA LEU A 76 15.75 1.98 -4.80
C LEU A 76 14.35 2.32 -5.29
N VAL A 77 13.74 3.27 -4.62
CA VAL A 77 12.44 3.85 -4.99
C VAL A 77 12.65 4.86 -6.12
N ALA A 78 11.82 4.76 -7.16
CA ALA A 78 11.86 5.63 -8.34
C ALA A 78 10.45 5.76 -8.96
N PRO A 79 9.50 6.44 -8.29
CA PRO A 79 8.13 6.55 -8.77
C PRO A 79 8.07 7.33 -10.07
N MET A 80 7.32 6.83 -11.06
CA MET A 80 7.21 7.41 -12.40
C MET A 80 6.06 8.42 -12.54
N GLY A 81 5.11 8.44 -11.61
CA GLY A 81 3.94 9.31 -11.64
C GLY A 81 3.62 9.91 -10.29
N VAL A 82 2.72 10.89 -10.30
CA VAL A 82 2.31 11.66 -9.10
C VAL A 82 1.74 10.76 -8.00
N TYR A 83 0.95 9.74 -8.36
CA TYR A 83 0.42 8.81 -7.37
C TYR A 83 1.53 8.09 -6.59
N GLY A 84 2.47 7.47 -7.30
CA GLY A 84 3.60 6.78 -6.68
C GLY A 84 4.46 7.73 -5.85
N HIS A 85 4.77 8.92 -6.37
CA HIS A 85 5.53 9.95 -5.67
C HIS A 85 4.82 10.40 -4.38
N SER A 86 3.53 10.72 -4.44
CA SER A 86 2.77 11.15 -3.27
C SER A 86 2.69 10.08 -2.17
N LYS A 87 2.57 8.79 -2.55
CA LYS A 87 2.59 7.67 -1.61
C LYS A 87 3.98 7.49 -0.99
N TRP A 88 5.05 7.65 -1.79
CA TRP A 88 6.41 7.63 -1.29
C TRP A 88 6.67 8.75 -0.26
N GLU A 89 6.21 9.96 -0.52
CA GLU A 89 6.28 11.07 0.45
C GLU A 89 5.59 10.72 1.78
N GLY A 90 4.48 9.99 1.72
CA GLY A 90 3.80 9.46 2.91
C GLY A 90 4.65 8.44 3.67
N GLU A 91 5.30 7.50 2.96
CA GLU A 91 6.21 6.54 3.58
C GLU A 91 7.38 7.24 4.29
N GLU A 92 8.01 8.21 3.62
CA GLU A 92 9.10 9.01 4.20
C GLU A 92 8.64 9.82 5.41
N ALA A 93 7.42 10.38 5.35
CA ALA A 93 6.84 11.11 6.46
C ALA A 93 6.61 10.22 7.69
N VAL A 94 6.18 8.96 7.49
CA VAL A 94 6.03 7.95 8.56
C VAL A 94 7.39 7.61 9.14
N ARG A 95 8.37 7.21 8.31
CA ARG A 95 9.72 6.83 8.77
C ARG A 95 10.40 7.92 9.60
N LYS A 96 10.25 9.18 9.20
CA LYS A 96 10.87 10.32 9.89
C LYS A 96 10.21 10.67 11.22
N ARG A 97 8.92 10.35 11.41
CA ARG A 97 8.14 10.84 12.54
C ARG A 97 7.73 9.79 13.56
N LEU A 98 7.74 8.51 13.18
CA LEU A 98 7.23 7.43 14.02
C LEU A 98 8.11 6.19 13.93
N HIS A 99 8.72 5.79 15.05
CA HIS A 99 9.55 4.59 15.11
C HIS A 99 8.68 3.32 15.02
N HIS A 100 7.59 3.27 15.75
CA HIS A 100 6.70 2.11 15.82
C HIS A 100 5.71 2.09 14.64
N HIS A 101 6.20 1.71 13.45
CA HIS A 101 5.38 1.66 12.24
C HIS A 101 5.60 0.39 11.42
N LEU A 102 4.57 0.02 10.69
CA LEU A 102 4.62 -0.96 9.61
C LEU A 102 4.10 -0.31 8.33
N ILE A 103 4.92 -0.28 7.29
CA ILE A 103 4.52 0.16 5.95
C ILE A 103 4.34 -1.10 5.11
N ILE A 104 3.13 -1.28 4.55
CA ILE A 104 2.81 -2.45 3.74
C ILE A 104 2.58 -1.99 2.31
N ARG A 105 3.54 -2.24 1.41
CA ARG A 105 3.36 -2.01 -0.03
C ARG A 105 2.58 -3.16 -0.62
N VAL A 106 1.48 -2.83 -1.29
CA VAL A 106 0.59 -3.80 -1.94
C VAL A 106 0.49 -3.49 -3.43
N SER A 107 0.13 -4.50 -4.23
CA SER A 107 -0.08 -4.36 -5.67
C SER A 107 -1.45 -4.88 -6.08
N TRP A 108 -2.04 -4.30 -7.14
CA TRP A 108 -3.21 -4.79 -7.86
C TRP A 108 -4.36 -5.22 -6.95
N VAL A 109 -4.70 -4.34 -6.00
CA VAL A 109 -5.73 -4.64 -4.99
C VAL A 109 -7.11 -4.77 -5.63
N PHE A 110 -7.79 -5.86 -5.33
CA PHE A 110 -9.17 -6.11 -5.75
C PHE A 110 -10.02 -6.64 -4.60
N GLY A 111 -11.34 -6.53 -4.74
CA GLY A 111 -12.27 -7.02 -3.72
C GLY A 111 -13.72 -6.74 -4.06
N VAL A 112 -14.61 -7.17 -3.17
CA VAL A 112 -16.07 -7.02 -3.36
C VAL A 112 -16.55 -5.58 -3.20
N HIS A 113 -15.80 -4.74 -2.47
CA HIS A 113 -16.13 -3.35 -2.24
C HIS A 113 -15.33 -2.41 -3.13
N GLY A 114 -15.87 -1.22 -3.41
CA GLY A 114 -15.23 -0.20 -4.23
C GLY A 114 -15.09 -0.58 -5.71
N ASN A 115 -14.41 0.26 -6.46
CA ASN A 115 -14.06 0.03 -7.86
C ASN A 115 -12.69 -0.68 -7.92
N ASN A 116 -12.55 -1.64 -8.82
CA ASN A 116 -11.30 -2.35 -9.06
C ASN A 116 -11.29 -2.99 -10.44
N PHE A 117 -10.14 -3.51 -10.86
CA PHE A 117 -9.93 -4.11 -12.17
C PHE A 117 -10.93 -5.26 -12.45
N VAL A 118 -11.11 -6.19 -11.51
CA VAL A 118 -12.00 -7.36 -11.71
C VAL A 118 -13.42 -6.91 -12.00
N LYS A 119 -13.96 -5.99 -11.19
CA LYS A 119 -15.31 -5.44 -11.43
C LYS A 119 -15.43 -4.70 -12.75
N THR A 120 -14.38 -4.00 -13.16
CA THR A 120 -14.31 -3.30 -14.43
C THR A 120 -14.35 -4.30 -15.59
N MET A 121 -13.55 -5.38 -15.54
CA MET A 121 -13.55 -6.43 -16.56
C MET A 121 -14.91 -7.13 -16.64
N LEU A 122 -15.51 -7.52 -15.51
CA LEU A 122 -16.82 -8.15 -15.46
C LEU A 122 -17.94 -7.25 -16.03
N ARG A 123 -17.85 -5.94 -15.84
CA ARG A 123 -18.79 -4.99 -16.44
C ARG A 123 -18.57 -4.87 -17.94
N LEU A 124 -17.32 -4.64 -18.37
CA LEU A 124 -17.00 -4.46 -19.77
C LEU A 124 -17.27 -5.70 -20.63
N ALA A 125 -17.06 -6.90 -20.08
CA ALA A 125 -17.38 -8.16 -20.75
C ALA A 125 -18.88 -8.34 -21.05
N ARG A 126 -19.75 -7.62 -20.32
CA ARG A 126 -21.20 -7.61 -20.62
C ARG A 126 -21.60 -6.58 -21.67
N GLU A 127 -20.77 -5.56 -21.87
CA GLU A 127 -21.05 -4.40 -22.72
C GLU A 127 -20.34 -4.46 -24.07
N ARG A 128 -19.29 -5.30 -24.21
CA ARG A 128 -18.40 -5.33 -25.37
C ARG A 128 -18.09 -6.75 -25.80
N GLU A 129 -18.02 -6.98 -27.11
CA GLU A 129 -17.64 -8.28 -27.70
C GLU A 129 -16.15 -8.60 -27.58
N ALA A 130 -15.30 -7.57 -27.52
CA ALA A 130 -13.86 -7.71 -27.37
C ALA A 130 -13.28 -6.59 -26.48
N LEU A 131 -12.24 -6.91 -25.75
CA LEU A 131 -11.49 -5.99 -24.91
C LEU A 131 -10.00 -6.10 -25.21
N GLU A 132 -9.33 -4.97 -25.27
CA GLU A 132 -7.87 -4.89 -25.33
C GLU A 132 -7.34 -4.67 -23.90
N VAL A 133 -6.46 -5.56 -23.43
CA VAL A 133 -5.85 -5.49 -22.11
C VAL A 133 -4.33 -5.60 -22.25
N VAL A 134 -3.58 -4.75 -21.56
CA VAL A 134 -2.11 -4.77 -21.60
C VAL A 134 -1.55 -6.09 -21.09
N ALA A 135 -0.53 -6.63 -21.79
CA ALA A 135 0.04 -7.93 -21.50
C ALA A 135 1.50 -7.87 -21.00
N ASP A 136 2.14 -6.71 -21.11
CA ASP A 136 3.54 -6.46 -20.78
C ASP A 136 3.79 -6.06 -19.32
N GLN A 137 2.75 -5.57 -18.61
CA GLN A 137 2.83 -5.26 -17.19
C GLN A 137 2.56 -6.52 -16.35
N ARG A 138 3.43 -6.77 -15.39
CA ARG A 138 3.36 -7.94 -14.51
C ARG A 138 3.23 -7.54 -13.05
N GLY A 139 2.38 -8.26 -12.28
CA GLY A 139 2.13 -7.98 -10.87
C GLY A 139 1.43 -9.14 -10.17
N GLY A 140 1.24 -9.02 -8.87
CA GLY A 140 0.50 -9.98 -8.05
C GLY A 140 -0.88 -9.45 -7.68
N PRO A 141 -1.98 -9.93 -8.27
CA PRO A 141 -3.32 -9.54 -7.86
C PRO A 141 -3.55 -9.86 -6.39
N THR A 142 -3.93 -8.86 -5.60
CA THR A 142 -4.00 -8.98 -4.14
C THR A 142 -5.43 -8.77 -3.65
N TYR A 143 -6.03 -9.80 -3.05
CA TYR A 143 -7.36 -9.70 -2.48
C TYR A 143 -7.35 -8.83 -1.21
N ALA A 144 -8.20 -7.82 -1.16
CA ALA A 144 -8.29 -6.87 -0.04
C ALA A 144 -8.55 -7.54 1.32
N GLY A 145 -9.30 -8.66 1.32
CA GLY A 145 -9.53 -9.46 2.53
C GLY A 145 -8.24 -10.08 3.10
N HIS A 146 -7.27 -10.46 2.23
CA HIS A 146 -5.98 -10.97 2.68
C HIS A 146 -5.12 -9.84 3.29
N ILE A 147 -5.19 -8.62 2.76
CA ILE A 147 -4.53 -7.44 3.34
C ILE A 147 -5.09 -7.18 4.74
N ALA A 148 -6.42 -7.20 4.89
CA ALA A 148 -7.07 -7.01 6.18
C ALA A 148 -6.68 -8.11 7.19
N ALA A 149 -6.64 -9.37 6.77
CA ALA A 149 -6.19 -10.48 7.61
C ALA A 149 -4.73 -10.33 8.03
N LEU A 150 -3.84 -9.90 7.12
CA LEU A 150 -2.45 -9.59 7.44
C LEU A 150 -2.33 -8.48 8.50
N ILE A 151 -3.07 -7.38 8.33
CA ILE A 151 -3.06 -6.26 9.29
C ILE A 151 -3.46 -6.75 10.69
N LEU A 152 -4.54 -7.53 10.78
CA LEU A 152 -5.00 -8.09 12.05
C LEU A 152 -3.97 -9.07 12.67
N HIS A 153 -3.33 -9.88 11.84
CA HIS A 153 -2.29 -10.81 12.28
C HIS A 153 -1.06 -10.06 12.83
N LEU A 154 -0.58 -9.06 12.10
CA LEU A 154 0.57 -8.25 12.53
C LEU A 154 0.27 -7.49 13.81
N TYR A 155 -0.94 -6.96 13.95
CA TYR A 155 -1.38 -6.31 15.18
C TYR A 155 -1.40 -7.29 16.36
N GLY A 156 -2.01 -8.46 16.18
CA GLY A 156 -2.03 -9.51 17.22
C GLY A 156 -0.64 -9.93 17.68
N ARG A 157 0.28 -10.13 16.72
CA ARG A 157 1.68 -10.44 17.04
C ARG A 157 2.39 -9.33 17.81
N THR A 158 2.10 -8.07 17.48
CA THR A 158 2.67 -6.92 18.21
C THR A 158 2.19 -6.90 19.66
N LEU A 159 0.92 -7.22 19.91
CA LEU A 159 0.37 -7.32 21.26
C LEU A 159 1.02 -8.45 22.08
N GLU A 160 1.28 -9.59 21.45
CA GLU A 160 1.79 -10.79 22.15
C GLU A 160 3.31 -10.75 22.39
N GLN A 161 4.07 -10.21 21.44
CA GLN A 161 5.53 -10.33 21.38
C GLN A 161 6.28 -8.98 21.51
N GLY A 162 5.57 -7.88 21.66
CA GLY A 162 6.13 -6.54 21.70
C GLY A 162 6.47 -6.02 20.30
N SER A 163 7.67 -6.26 19.80
CA SER A 163 8.08 -5.83 18.44
C SER A 163 8.07 -6.99 17.47
N THR A 164 7.50 -6.78 16.28
CA THR A 164 7.53 -7.75 15.15
C THR A 164 8.57 -7.40 14.09
N GLY A 165 9.44 -6.41 14.37
CA GLY A 165 10.28 -5.76 13.36
C GLY A 165 9.54 -4.59 12.71
N TRP A 166 9.93 -3.36 13.08
CA TRP A 166 9.39 -2.14 12.47
C TRP A 166 9.99 -1.93 11.09
N GLY A 167 9.24 -1.36 10.17
CA GLY A 167 9.75 -1.04 8.84
C GLY A 167 8.77 -1.27 7.69
N THR A 168 9.33 -1.48 6.51
CA THR A 168 8.58 -1.65 5.26
C THR A 168 8.57 -3.11 4.85
N TYR A 169 7.41 -3.57 4.37
CA TYR A 169 7.16 -4.93 3.90
C TYR A 169 6.39 -4.90 2.58
N HIS A 170 6.64 -5.91 1.74
CA HIS A 170 5.84 -6.16 0.56
C HIS A 170 4.81 -7.26 0.84
N PHE A 171 3.58 -7.05 0.35
CA PHE A 171 2.53 -8.06 0.40
C PHE A 171 1.74 -8.05 -0.90
N CYS A 172 1.82 -9.13 -1.66
CA CYS A 172 1.06 -9.29 -2.89
C CYS A 172 0.55 -10.73 -3.04
N GLY A 173 -0.43 -10.89 -3.90
CA GLY A 173 -0.95 -12.22 -4.26
C GLY A 173 0.01 -12.99 -5.16
N SER A 174 -0.22 -14.30 -5.26
CA SER A 174 0.52 -15.24 -6.09
C SER A 174 -0.48 -16.10 -6.88
N PRO A 175 -0.16 -16.50 -8.11
CA PRO A 175 1.09 -16.26 -8.85
C PRO A 175 1.19 -14.83 -9.42
N VAL A 176 2.39 -14.41 -9.80
CA VAL A 176 2.61 -13.20 -10.62
C VAL A 176 2.03 -13.44 -12.02
N THR A 177 1.26 -12.49 -12.52
CA THR A 177 0.58 -12.57 -13.83
C THR A 177 0.68 -11.25 -14.61
N SER A 178 0.12 -11.19 -15.82
CA SER A 178 -0.13 -9.93 -16.54
C SER A 178 -1.58 -9.48 -16.33
N TRP A 179 -1.87 -8.19 -16.62
CA TRP A 179 -3.26 -7.72 -16.61
C TRP A 179 -4.14 -8.50 -17.60
N HIS A 180 -3.59 -8.82 -18.78
CA HIS A 180 -4.28 -9.64 -19.79
C HIS A 180 -4.65 -11.01 -19.21
N ALA A 181 -3.68 -11.79 -18.71
CA ALA A 181 -3.95 -13.12 -18.16
C ALA A 181 -4.84 -13.08 -16.90
N PHE A 182 -4.80 -11.99 -16.14
CA PHE A 182 -5.72 -11.79 -15.01
C PHE A 182 -7.14 -11.47 -15.48
N ALA A 183 -7.32 -10.84 -16.63
CA ALA A 183 -8.65 -10.60 -17.22
C ALA A 183 -9.26 -11.86 -17.84
N GLU A 184 -8.45 -12.83 -18.30
CA GLU A 184 -8.90 -14.11 -18.85
C GLU A 184 -9.34 -15.12 -17.77
N ALA A 185 -8.87 -14.99 -16.53
CA ALA A 185 -9.14 -15.91 -15.41
C ALA A 185 -10.47 -15.67 -14.73
#